data_7a835c29cead6008a2cd8ce7660b179d
#
_entry.id   7a835c29cead6008a2cd8ce7660b179d
#
_cell.length_a   1.000
_cell.length_b   1.000
_cell.length_c   1.000
_cell.angle_alpha   90.00
_cell.angle_beta   90.00
_cell.angle_gamma   90.00
#
_symmetry.space_group_name_H-M   'P 1'
#
loop_
_entity.id
_entity.type
_entity.pdbx_description
1 polymer ?
#
loop_
_entity_poly.entity_id
_entity_poly.type
_entity_poly.pdbx_seq_one_letter_code
_entity_poly.pdbx_strand_id
1 'polypeptide(L)'
;MIDALASAAAQPPPMSMVELQPLGGAVARVSPDATAFQHRRAAHCLAVLAAARPDDPGAEQAAWAKKVCGSLPAGTILAPIVHIMGRDEPEDHVRAAYGGAAYARLAAVKHAYDPGNMFRFNQNIRPQPQVLSQPA
;
A
#
# COMPACT_ATOMS: atom_id res chain seq x y z
N MET A 1 13.67 17.85 -6.16
CA MET A 1 12.73 16.82 -5.67
C MET A 1 11.91 17.34 -4.49
N ILE A 2 12.52 17.67 -3.36
CA ILE A 2 11.82 18.17 -2.16
C ILE A 2 10.98 19.40 -2.48
N ASP A 3 11.54 20.37 -3.21
CA ASP A 3 10.85 21.62 -3.57
C ASP A 3 9.60 21.38 -4.44
N ALA A 4 9.67 20.45 -5.40
CA ALA A 4 8.55 20.10 -6.25
C ALA A 4 7.42 19.42 -5.43
N LEU A 5 7.78 18.50 -4.55
CA LEU A 5 6.83 17.85 -3.66
C LEU A 5 6.22 18.86 -2.67
N ALA A 6 7.06 19.69 -2.05
CA ALA A 6 6.61 20.74 -1.13
C ALA A 6 5.66 21.72 -1.82
N SER A 7 5.98 22.14 -3.04
CA SER A 7 5.12 23.01 -3.83
C SER A 7 3.78 22.36 -4.21
N ALA A 8 3.79 21.07 -4.58
CA ALA A 8 2.58 20.34 -4.92
C ALA A 8 1.68 20.10 -3.69
N ALA A 9 2.30 19.93 -2.51
CA ALA A 9 1.64 19.67 -1.24
C ALA A 9 1.27 20.95 -0.46
N ALA A 10 1.72 22.14 -0.90
CA ALA A 10 1.65 23.38 -0.11
C ALA A 10 0.24 23.84 0.26
N GLN A 11 -0.78 23.42 -0.49
CA GLN A 11 -2.18 23.80 -0.27
C GLN A 11 -3.07 22.56 -0.36
N PRO A 12 -3.07 21.69 0.66
CA PRO A 12 -3.93 20.52 0.66
C PRO A 12 -5.39 20.95 0.85
N PRO A 13 -6.34 20.31 0.17
CA PRO A 13 -7.75 20.45 0.48
C PRO A 13 -8.05 20.03 1.91
N PRO A 14 -9.19 20.42 2.48
CA PRO A 14 -9.60 19.95 3.80
C PRO A 14 -9.52 18.43 3.92
N MET A 15 -9.10 17.92 5.07
CA MET A 15 -8.92 16.48 5.37
C MET A 15 -7.90 15.77 4.47
N SER A 16 -6.97 16.52 3.88
CA SER A 16 -5.91 15.97 3.04
C SER A 16 -4.53 16.33 3.59
N MET A 17 -3.56 15.42 3.45
CA MET A 17 -2.20 15.64 3.93
C MET A 17 -1.18 14.78 3.17
N VAL A 18 0.07 15.20 3.22
CA VAL A 18 1.22 14.39 2.80
C VAL A 18 2.02 14.05 4.04
N GLU A 19 2.33 12.77 4.20
CA GLU A 19 3.17 12.26 5.28
C GLU A 19 4.41 11.58 4.70
N LEU A 20 5.58 11.95 5.19
CA LEU A 20 6.85 11.33 4.83
C LEU A 20 7.43 10.59 6.03
N GLN A 21 7.50 9.27 5.95
CA GLN A 21 8.01 8.41 7.01
C GLN A 21 9.38 7.83 6.61
N PRO A 22 10.44 7.96 7.44
CA PRO A 22 11.69 7.27 7.21
C PRO A 22 11.56 5.77 7.52
N LEU A 23 12.04 4.91 6.61
CA LEU A 23 12.02 3.45 6.74
C LEU A 23 13.39 2.82 7.01
N GLY A 24 14.40 3.61 7.31
CA GLY A 24 15.77 3.13 7.60
C GLY A 24 15.92 2.38 8.93
N GLY A 25 17.17 2.23 9.36
CA GLY A 25 17.50 1.66 10.68
C GLY A 25 17.04 0.21 10.85
N ALA A 26 16.28 -0.08 11.89
CA ALA A 26 15.83 -1.43 12.21
C ALA A 26 14.95 -2.05 11.12
N VAL A 27 14.10 -1.27 10.47
CA VAL A 27 13.23 -1.73 9.39
C VAL A 27 14.05 -2.27 8.22
N ALA A 28 15.13 -1.59 7.83
CA ALA A 28 15.97 -1.97 6.70
C ALA A 28 16.88 -3.18 6.97
N ARG A 29 17.10 -3.53 8.25
CA ARG A 29 17.93 -4.70 8.65
C ARG A 29 17.20 -6.03 8.54
N VAL A 30 15.88 -6.02 8.46
CA VAL A 30 15.08 -7.23 8.31
C VAL A 30 14.97 -7.60 6.83
N SER A 31 15.12 -8.89 6.49
CA SER A 31 14.96 -9.36 5.11
C SER A 31 13.56 -9.02 4.59
N PRO A 32 13.41 -8.57 3.32
CA PRO A 32 12.09 -8.36 2.70
C PRO A 32 11.18 -9.59 2.77
N ASP A 33 11.76 -10.79 2.71
CA ASP A 33 11.01 -12.04 2.70
C ASP A 33 10.64 -12.57 4.10
N ALA A 34 11.15 -11.92 5.16
CA ALA A 34 10.91 -12.38 6.52
C ALA A 34 9.49 -12.18 7.02
N THR A 35 8.79 -11.17 6.48
CA THR A 35 7.42 -10.80 6.91
C THR A 35 6.56 -10.40 5.71
N ALA A 36 5.30 -10.03 5.97
CA ALA A 36 4.39 -9.53 4.95
C ALA A 36 4.79 -8.13 4.40
N PHE A 37 5.60 -7.36 5.11
CA PHE A 37 6.07 -6.04 4.67
C PHE A 37 7.35 -6.16 3.85
N GLN A 38 7.27 -5.93 2.53
CA GLN A 38 8.42 -6.13 1.63
C GLN A 38 9.18 -4.85 1.27
N HIS A 39 8.65 -3.66 1.58
CA HIS A 39 9.26 -2.38 1.20
C HIS A 39 10.44 -1.96 2.10
N ARG A 40 11.15 -2.91 2.68
CA ARG A 40 12.21 -2.68 3.69
C ARG A 40 13.45 -2.00 3.14
N ARG A 41 13.67 -2.04 1.83
CA ARG A 41 14.80 -1.37 1.16
C ARG A 41 14.49 0.09 0.78
N ALA A 42 13.24 0.51 0.89
CA ALA A 42 12.88 1.90 0.66
C ALA A 42 13.43 2.77 1.80
N ALA A 43 14.05 3.89 1.44
CA ALA A 43 14.56 4.85 2.42
C ALA A 43 13.40 5.61 3.12
N HIS A 44 12.33 5.84 2.38
CA HIS A 44 11.16 6.59 2.86
C HIS A 44 9.87 5.96 2.32
N CYS A 45 8.81 6.10 3.08
CA CYS A 45 7.44 5.92 2.64
C CYS A 45 6.77 7.30 2.55
N LEU A 46 6.14 7.58 1.41
CA LEU A 46 5.32 8.77 1.22
C LEU A 46 3.85 8.34 1.17
N ALA A 47 3.06 8.85 2.10
CA ALA A 47 1.61 8.69 2.06
C ALA A 47 0.96 10.01 1.62
N VAL A 48 0.12 9.94 0.61
CA VAL A 48 -0.75 11.04 0.15
C VAL A 48 -2.16 10.68 0.56
N LEU A 49 -2.63 11.28 1.63
CA LEU A 49 -3.95 11.04 2.19
C LEU A 49 -4.90 12.14 1.69
N ALA A 50 -5.96 11.73 1.02
CA ALA A 50 -6.98 12.62 0.46
C ALA A 50 -8.35 12.06 0.85
N ALA A 51 -9.00 12.70 1.83
CA ALA A 51 -10.30 12.30 2.33
C ALA A 51 -11.34 13.38 2.06
N ALA A 52 -12.53 12.97 1.70
CA ALA A 52 -13.69 13.84 1.54
C ALA A 52 -14.74 13.54 2.60
N ARG A 53 -15.63 14.49 2.86
CA ARG A 53 -16.80 14.27 3.71
C ARG A 53 -17.79 13.35 3.01
N PRO A 54 -18.69 12.67 3.72
CA PRO A 54 -19.66 11.76 3.09
C PRO A 54 -20.61 12.42 2.08
N ASP A 55 -20.79 13.73 2.19
CA ASP A 55 -21.64 14.57 1.33
C ASP A 55 -20.85 15.27 0.21
N ASP A 56 -19.52 15.07 0.13
CA ASP A 56 -18.61 15.64 -0.85
C ASP A 56 -18.15 14.54 -1.84
N PRO A 57 -18.30 14.72 -3.16
CA PRO A 57 -17.81 13.75 -4.15
C PRO A 57 -16.28 13.57 -4.17
N GLY A 58 -15.53 14.40 -3.45
CA GLY A 58 -14.08 14.26 -3.30
C GLY A 58 -13.26 14.61 -4.54
N ALA A 59 -13.83 15.32 -5.51
CA ALA A 59 -13.17 15.62 -6.77
C ALA A 59 -11.91 16.50 -6.59
N GLU A 60 -11.97 17.47 -5.69
CA GLU A 60 -10.85 18.35 -5.38
C GLU A 60 -9.71 17.56 -4.72
N GLN A 61 -10.05 16.71 -3.75
CA GLN A 61 -9.11 15.84 -3.03
C GLN A 61 -8.42 14.86 -3.99
N ALA A 62 -9.19 14.23 -4.88
CA ALA A 62 -8.65 13.32 -5.89
C ALA A 62 -7.74 14.03 -6.89
N ALA A 63 -8.11 15.23 -7.36
CA ALA A 63 -7.29 16.02 -8.28
C ALA A 63 -5.98 16.46 -7.61
N TRP A 64 -6.04 16.89 -6.35
CA TRP A 64 -4.86 17.25 -5.58
C TRP A 64 -3.93 16.06 -5.36
N ALA A 65 -4.44 14.89 -4.96
CA ALA A 65 -3.64 13.68 -4.79
C ALA A 65 -2.94 13.27 -6.08
N LYS A 66 -3.63 13.31 -7.22
CA LYS A 66 -3.03 13.06 -8.55
C LYS A 66 -1.91 14.05 -8.87
N LYS A 67 -2.09 15.34 -8.57
CA LYS A 67 -1.07 16.37 -8.76
C LYS A 67 0.17 16.06 -7.92
N VAL A 68 0.00 15.72 -6.64
CA VAL A 68 1.11 15.38 -5.74
C VAL A 68 1.85 14.14 -6.25
N CYS A 69 1.13 13.06 -6.55
CA CYS A 69 1.72 11.83 -7.09
C CYS A 69 2.43 12.08 -8.44
N GLY A 70 1.87 12.92 -9.31
CA GLY A 70 2.47 13.28 -10.59
C GLY A 70 3.73 14.14 -10.48
N SER A 71 3.99 14.78 -9.33
CA SER A 71 5.21 15.54 -9.06
C SER A 71 6.39 14.68 -8.58
N LEU A 72 6.15 13.40 -8.32
CA LEU A 72 7.18 12.48 -7.85
C LEU A 72 8.18 12.17 -8.97
N PRO A 73 9.48 11.95 -8.64
CA PRO A 73 10.49 11.64 -9.63
C PRO A 73 10.19 10.36 -10.39
N ALA A 74 10.61 10.30 -11.65
CA ALA A 74 10.63 9.05 -12.41
C ALA A 74 11.44 7.99 -11.64
N GLY A 75 10.89 6.78 -11.54
CA GLY A 75 11.49 5.68 -10.77
C GLY A 75 11.04 5.62 -9.30
N THR A 76 10.20 6.53 -8.84
CA THR A 76 9.52 6.34 -7.55
C THR A 76 8.64 5.09 -7.63
N ILE A 77 8.86 4.16 -6.70
CA ILE A 77 8.02 2.96 -6.60
C ILE A 77 6.70 3.37 -5.98
N LEU A 78 5.66 3.45 -6.80
CA LEU A 78 4.30 3.63 -6.35
C LEU A 78 3.73 2.26 -5.94
N ALA A 79 4.11 1.80 -4.76
CA ALA A 79 3.61 0.54 -4.22
C ALA A 79 2.71 0.85 -3.02
N PRO A 80 1.43 0.50 -3.08
CA PRO A 80 0.52 0.78 -1.98
C PRO A 80 0.90 -0.02 -0.74
N ILE A 81 0.69 0.58 0.43
CA ILE A 81 0.75 -0.12 1.71
C ILE A 81 -0.69 -0.49 2.09
N VAL A 82 -0.93 -1.76 2.30
CA VAL A 82 -2.28 -2.34 2.38
C VAL A 82 -3.20 -1.65 3.40
N HIS A 83 -2.68 -1.27 4.58
CA HIS A 83 -3.50 -0.66 5.63
C HIS A 83 -3.93 0.80 5.35
N ILE A 84 -3.36 1.44 4.31
CA ILE A 84 -3.75 2.79 3.85
C ILE A 84 -4.44 2.78 2.48
N MET A 85 -4.70 1.60 1.91
CA MET A 85 -5.43 1.46 0.66
C MET A 85 -6.92 1.80 0.85
N GLY A 86 -7.54 2.28 -0.22
CA GLY A 86 -8.98 2.51 -0.27
C GLY A 86 -9.79 1.22 -0.09
N ARG A 87 -11.05 1.37 0.29
CA ARG A 87 -11.93 0.21 0.56
C ARG A 87 -12.21 -0.62 -0.69
N ASP A 88 -12.25 0.02 -1.85
CA ASP A 88 -12.68 -0.56 -3.13
C ASP A 88 -11.49 -0.85 -4.06
N GLU A 89 -10.30 -1.09 -3.48
CA GLU A 89 -9.13 -1.44 -4.27
C GLU A 89 -9.25 -2.82 -4.92
N PRO A 90 -8.88 -2.96 -6.20
CA PRO A 90 -8.87 -4.24 -6.89
C PRO A 90 -7.95 -5.26 -6.20
N GLU A 91 -8.31 -6.56 -6.30
CA GLU A 91 -7.54 -7.64 -5.68
C GLU A 91 -6.10 -7.73 -6.20
N ASP A 92 -5.87 -7.40 -7.47
CA ASP A 92 -4.53 -7.37 -8.06
C ASP A 92 -3.65 -6.28 -7.46
N HIS A 93 -4.20 -5.14 -7.04
CA HIS A 93 -3.47 -4.11 -6.30
C HIS A 93 -3.09 -4.60 -4.90
N VAL A 94 -4.00 -5.30 -4.21
CA VAL A 94 -3.70 -5.91 -2.90
C VAL A 94 -2.59 -6.95 -3.03
N ARG A 95 -2.67 -7.80 -4.06
CA ARG A 95 -1.64 -8.79 -4.37
C ARG A 95 -0.29 -8.13 -4.67
N ALA A 96 -0.28 -7.06 -5.46
CA ALA A 96 0.93 -6.31 -5.80
C ALA A 96 1.57 -5.66 -4.56
N ALA A 97 0.77 -5.16 -3.62
CA ALA A 97 1.25 -4.55 -2.38
C ALA A 97 2.03 -5.52 -1.48
N TYR A 98 1.65 -6.80 -1.46
CA TYR A 98 2.38 -7.84 -0.74
C TYR A 98 3.50 -8.49 -1.56
N GLY A 99 3.39 -8.46 -2.92
CA GLY A 99 4.20 -9.26 -3.82
C GLY A 99 3.79 -10.74 -3.84
N GLY A 100 4.06 -11.40 -4.96
CA GLY A 100 3.51 -12.75 -5.23
C GLY A 100 3.85 -13.79 -4.16
N ALA A 101 5.11 -13.84 -3.71
CA ALA A 101 5.57 -14.83 -2.72
C ALA A 101 4.95 -14.60 -1.34
N ALA A 102 4.94 -13.35 -0.85
CA ALA A 102 4.35 -13.04 0.45
C ALA A 102 2.82 -13.22 0.41
N TYR A 103 2.16 -12.82 -0.68
CA TYR A 103 0.72 -13.04 -0.84
C TYR A 103 0.35 -14.52 -0.81
N ALA A 104 1.11 -15.39 -1.49
CA ALA A 104 0.86 -16.84 -1.49
C ALA A 104 1.02 -17.44 -0.08
N ARG A 105 2.03 -17.01 0.69
CA ARG A 105 2.21 -17.41 2.09
C ARG A 105 1.03 -16.94 2.96
N LEU A 106 0.58 -15.71 2.79
CA LEU A 106 -0.56 -15.16 3.52
C LEU A 106 -1.86 -15.88 3.17
N ALA A 107 -2.07 -16.24 1.90
CA ALA A 107 -3.23 -17.01 1.45
C ALA A 107 -3.25 -18.43 2.05
N ALA A 108 -2.08 -19.05 2.19
CA ALA A 108 -1.95 -20.35 2.88
C ALA A 108 -2.24 -20.25 4.38
N VAL A 109 -1.73 -19.20 5.04
CA VAL A 109 -2.07 -18.90 6.45
C VAL A 109 -3.56 -18.67 6.60
N LYS A 110 -4.15 -17.85 5.72
CA LYS A 110 -5.59 -17.60 5.69
C LYS A 110 -6.39 -18.89 5.51
N HIS A 111 -5.96 -19.78 4.63
CA HIS A 111 -6.59 -21.07 4.41
C HIS A 111 -6.55 -21.95 5.67
N ALA A 112 -5.46 -21.93 6.42
CA ALA A 112 -5.31 -22.73 7.64
C ALA A 112 -6.19 -22.21 8.80
N TYR A 113 -6.30 -20.88 8.96
CA TYR A 113 -6.96 -20.29 10.13
C TYR A 113 -8.37 -19.73 9.85
N ASP A 114 -8.67 -19.40 8.61
CA ASP A 114 -9.99 -18.89 8.21
C ASP A 114 -10.40 -19.42 6.81
N PRO A 115 -10.55 -20.75 6.67
CA PRO A 115 -10.88 -21.38 5.39
C PRO A 115 -12.24 -20.93 4.85
N GLY A 116 -13.17 -20.56 5.73
CA GLY A 116 -14.48 -20.01 5.35
C GLY A 116 -14.49 -18.54 4.98
N ASN A 117 -13.31 -17.87 5.04
CA ASN A 117 -13.16 -16.45 4.72
C ASN A 117 -14.17 -15.57 5.50
N MET A 118 -14.33 -15.81 6.79
CA MET A 118 -15.21 -15.04 7.67
C MET A 118 -14.73 -13.60 7.80
N PHE A 119 -13.42 -13.37 7.98
CA PHE A 119 -12.79 -12.05 8.11
C PHE A 119 -12.41 -11.50 6.73
N ARG A 120 -13.38 -10.86 6.03
CA ARG A 120 -13.24 -10.42 4.64
C ARG A 120 -13.56 -8.95 4.37
N PHE A 121 -13.85 -8.16 5.40
CA PHE A 121 -14.32 -6.76 5.25
C PHE A 121 -13.20 -5.72 5.22
N ASN A 122 -11.98 -6.15 4.99
CA ASN A 122 -10.80 -5.31 4.75
C ASN A 122 -10.20 -5.63 3.38
N GLN A 123 -8.93 -5.31 3.16
CA GLN A 123 -8.17 -5.74 1.96
C GLN A 123 -7.98 -7.27 2.02
N ASN A 124 -9.01 -7.98 1.57
CA ASN A 124 -9.13 -9.41 1.78
C ASN A 124 -8.06 -10.21 1.03
N ILE A 125 -7.45 -11.15 1.73
CA ILE A 125 -6.63 -12.20 1.14
C ILE A 125 -7.49 -13.46 1.08
N ARG A 126 -7.82 -13.94 -0.12
CA ARG A 126 -8.64 -15.15 -0.27
C ARG A 126 -7.87 -16.38 0.20
N PRO A 127 -8.50 -17.27 1.00
CA PRO A 127 -7.85 -18.50 1.44
C PRO A 127 -7.52 -19.38 0.24
N GLN A 128 -6.26 -19.80 0.12
CA GLN A 128 -5.80 -20.74 -0.91
C GLN A 128 -4.86 -21.75 -0.26
N PRO A 129 -4.99 -23.06 -0.59
CA PRO A 129 -4.04 -24.04 -0.12
C PRO A 129 -2.64 -23.71 -0.67
N GLN A 130 -1.61 -24.03 0.10
CA GLN A 130 -0.23 -23.86 -0.37
C GLN A 130 0.02 -24.78 -1.57
N VAL A 131 0.30 -24.20 -2.73
CA VAL A 131 0.79 -24.94 -3.88
C VAL A 131 2.25 -25.30 -3.58
N LEU A 132 2.51 -26.52 -3.15
CA LEU A 132 3.87 -27.04 -3.06
C LEU A 132 4.42 -27.07 -4.48
N SER A 133 5.35 -26.17 -4.79
CA SER A 133 6.14 -26.26 -6.01
C SER A 133 6.83 -27.61 -5.99
N GLN A 134 6.48 -28.52 -6.91
CA GLN A 134 7.24 -29.76 -7.07
C GLN A 134 8.67 -29.35 -7.43
N PRO A 135 9.68 -29.93 -6.74
CA PRO A 135 11.06 -29.75 -7.17
C PRO A 135 11.21 -30.32 -8.59
N ALA A 136 11.82 -29.52 -9.46
CA ALA A 136 12.18 -29.89 -10.83
C ALA A 136 13.24 -31.00 -10.80
#